data_df89ae6ce72a229c33c4513fa01da09a
#
_entry.id   df89ae6ce72a229c33c4513fa01da09a
#
_cell.length_a   1.000
_cell.length_b   1.000
_cell.length_c   1.000
_cell.angle_alpha   90.00
_cell.angle_beta   90.00
_cell.angle_gamma   90.00
#
_symmetry.space_group_name_H-M   'P 1'
#
loop_
_entity.id
_entity.type
_entity.pdbx_description
1 polymer ?
#
loop_
_entity_poly.entity_id
_entity_poly.type
_entity_poly.pdbx_seq_one_letter_code
_entity_poly.pdbx_strand_id
1 'polypeptide(L)'
;MIYKKVQKIKEEISAIGLGCWNFGGQWDTSNEQNAIKIVHAAIDNGINLFDIAPVYGFGRAETILGKALKEGGKRSKVLIATKCGLLWNEKHETRNNLTKKSILKEIDDSLRRLQTDYVDIYQLHWPDYNTPIEETVSALEEIKKAGKIRYVGLSNFAQKDVEKFMSMIEINAQQSLYNMLERNTDSYHNIPLDYKTEDEVLPMVKKHGQAFLPYSPLFQGLLTGKFKASGNFTEKDIRSENPKLKGDLYKKYYEGVIALEKYADRIGRPLNEIALNWLRQKEEVTSIIAGASSINQLEKNIHSTTWDLTDEELKEIESIIEPYKYM
;
A
#
# COMPACT_ATOMS: atom_id res chain seq x y z
N MET A 1 -2.11 6.32 18.40
CA MET A 1 -2.48 5.53 17.19
C MET A 1 -3.96 5.17 17.26
N ILE A 2 -4.68 5.28 16.14
CA ILE A 2 -6.08 4.84 16.00
C ILE A 2 -6.07 3.44 15.39
N TYR A 3 -6.98 2.56 15.86
CA TYR A 3 -7.17 1.22 15.31
C TYR A 3 -8.57 1.08 14.72
N LYS A 4 -8.68 0.34 13.61
CA LYS A 4 -9.93 0.08 12.92
C LYS A 4 -10.26 -1.42 12.91
N LYS A 5 -11.55 -1.72 13.06
CA LYS A 5 -12.11 -3.07 12.95
C LYS A 5 -12.81 -3.24 11.60
N VAL A 6 -12.64 -4.39 10.98
CA VAL A 6 -13.37 -4.79 9.78
C VAL A 6 -13.95 -6.19 9.95
N GLN A 7 -15.07 -6.47 9.31
CA GLN A 7 -15.79 -7.73 9.53
C GLN A 7 -14.99 -8.96 9.13
N LYS A 8 -14.16 -8.83 8.08
CA LYS A 8 -13.43 -9.95 7.48
C LYS A 8 -12.05 -10.21 8.08
N ILE A 9 -11.60 -9.42 9.04
CA ILE A 9 -10.32 -9.60 9.75
C ILE A 9 -10.61 -9.47 11.25
N LYS A 10 -10.14 -10.44 12.02
CA LYS A 10 -10.42 -10.53 13.45
C LYS A 10 -9.68 -9.50 14.27
N GLU A 11 -8.44 -9.19 13.87
CA GLU A 11 -7.56 -8.27 14.56
C GLU A 11 -7.94 -6.82 14.27
N GLU A 12 -7.73 -5.94 15.24
CA GLU A 12 -7.75 -4.50 15.01
C GLU A 12 -6.49 -4.07 14.26
N ILE A 13 -6.65 -3.21 13.27
CA ILE A 13 -5.55 -2.77 12.39
C ILE A 13 -5.28 -1.28 12.62
N SER A 14 -4.01 -0.91 12.83
CA SER A 14 -3.61 0.50 12.96
C SER A 14 -3.97 1.30 11.69
N ALA A 15 -4.54 2.48 11.86
CA ALA A 15 -5.00 3.32 10.74
C ALA A 15 -3.85 3.74 9.78
N ILE A 16 -2.61 3.72 10.27
CA ILE A 16 -1.39 3.81 9.46
C ILE A 16 -0.69 2.46 9.52
N GLY A 17 -0.43 1.88 8.35
CA GLY A 17 0.44 0.73 8.14
C GLY A 17 1.80 1.17 7.58
N LEU A 18 2.87 0.45 7.91
CA LEU A 18 4.18 0.73 7.35
C LEU A 18 4.36 0.04 5.99
N GLY A 19 4.47 0.82 4.91
CA GLY A 19 4.87 0.35 3.60
C GLY A 19 6.38 0.11 3.55
N CYS A 20 6.78 -1.12 3.25
CA CYS A 20 8.19 -1.55 3.30
C CYS A 20 8.88 -1.54 1.91
N TRP A 21 8.30 -0.92 0.90
CA TRP A 21 8.90 -0.89 -0.45
C TRP A 21 10.30 -0.27 -0.46
N ASN A 22 10.52 0.81 0.28
CA ASN A 22 11.81 1.49 0.39
C ASN A 22 12.92 0.63 1.01
N PHE A 23 12.60 -0.46 1.71
CA PHE A 23 13.60 -1.41 2.24
C PHE A 23 14.23 -2.26 1.13
N GLY A 24 13.62 -2.31 -0.04
CA GLY A 24 14.13 -3.03 -1.21
C GLY A 24 15.42 -2.47 -1.80
N GLY A 25 15.81 -1.24 -1.48
CA GLY A 25 17.05 -0.63 -1.98
C GLY A 25 16.91 0.18 -3.27
N GLN A 26 15.71 0.36 -3.77
CA GLN A 26 15.40 1.14 -4.98
C GLN A 26 15.44 2.67 -4.74
N TRP A 27 15.64 3.07 -3.50
CA TRP A 27 15.83 4.44 -3.06
C TRP A 27 17.24 4.57 -2.50
N ASP A 28 17.97 5.57 -2.90
CA ASP A 28 19.38 5.81 -2.55
C ASP A 28 19.66 5.89 -1.02
N THR A 29 18.62 5.85 -0.19
CA THR A 29 18.66 5.99 1.27
C THR A 29 18.48 4.69 2.07
N SER A 30 18.38 3.53 1.43
CA SER A 30 18.03 2.28 2.11
C SER A 30 19.23 1.57 2.73
N ASN A 31 19.55 1.93 3.95
CA ASN A 31 20.46 1.19 4.82
C ASN A 31 19.67 0.18 5.66
N GLU A 32 20.09 -1.10 5.70
CA GLU A 32 19.44 -2.17 6.47
C GLU A 32 19.26 -1.82 7.94
N GLN A 33 20.28 -1.27 8.58
CA GLN A 33 20.25 -0.88 9.99
C GLN A 33 19.19 0.22 10.25
N ASN A 34 19.07 1.17 9.33
CA ASN A 34 18.06 2.20 9.42
C ASN A 34 16.65 1.62 9.24
N ALA A 35 16.47 0.69 8.29
CA ALA A 35 15.19 0.01 8.08
C ALA A 35 14.76 -0.78 9.33
N ILE A 36 15.67 -1.51 9.98
CA ILE A 36 15.40 -2.21 11.25
C ILE A 36 14.97 -1.24 12.34
N LYS A 37 15.66 -0.11 12.48
CA LYS A 37 15.27 0.94 13.46
C LYS A 37 13.87 1.51 13.18
N ILE A 38 13.53 1.73 11.90
CA ILE A 38 12.20 2.20 11.51
C ILE A 38 11.13 1.16 11.85
N VAL A 39 11.37 -0.14 11.61
CA VAL A 39 10.44 -1.21 11.99
C VAL A 39 10.21 -1.22 13.49
N HIS A 40 11.26 -1.15 14.31
CA HIS A 40 11.13 -1.13 15.75
C HIS A 40 10.38 0.11 16.24
N ALA A 41 10.75 1.30 15.72
CA ALA A 41 10.06 2.55 16.05
C ALA A 41 8.57 2.52 15.64
N ALA A 42 8.23 1.92 14.50
CA ALA A 42 6.84 1.76 14.05
C ALA A 42 6.03 0.94 15.06
N ILE A 43 6.55 -0.20 15.49
CA ILE A 43 5.89 -1.06 16.49
C ILE A 43 5.75 -0.34 17.83
N ASP A 44 6.81 0.32 18.28
CA ASP A 44 6.83 1.01 19.57
C ASP A 44 5.87 2.22 19.60
N ASN A 45 5.53 2.78 18.42
CA ASN A 45 4.51 3.81 18.24
C ASN A 45 3.11 3.26 17.88
N GLY A 46 2.91 1.95 17.96
CA GLY A 46 1.60 1.30 17.80
C GLY A 46 1.19 0.97 16.36
N ILE A 47 2.09 1.05 15.38
CA ILE A 47 1.83 0.48 14.05
C ILE A 47 1.88 -1.04 14.17
N ASN A 48 0.80 -1.71 13.73
CA ASN A 48 0.73 -3.17 13.75
C ASN A 48 0.57 -3.80 12.36
N LEU A 49 0.40 -3.02 11.29
CA LEU A 49 0.35 -3.53 9.92
C LEU A 49 1.64 -3.18 9.17
N PHE A 50 2.28 -4.20 8.57
CA PHE A 50 3.47 -4.09 7.73
C PHE A 50 3.15 -4.62 6.34
N ASP A 51 3.11 -3.73 5.34
CA ASP A 51 2.88 -4.08 3.94
C ASP A 51 4.21 -4.27 3.21
N ILE A 52 4.38 -5.43 2.60
CA ILE A 52 5.60 -5.84 1.95
C ILE A 52 5.31 -6.68 0.70
N ALA A 53 6.33 -6.98 -0.11
CA ALA A 53 6.22 -7.94 -1.20
C ALA A 53 7.60 -8.56 -1.54
N PRO A 54 7.63 -9.78 -2.08
CA PRO A 54 8.85 -10.45 -2.53
C PRO A 54 9.62 -9.62 -3.59
N VAL A 55 8.90 -8.97 -4.50
CA VAL A 55 9.51 -8.15 -5.56
C VAL A 55 10.21 -6.89 -5.04
N TYR A 56 9.97 -6.46 -3.82
CA TYR A 56 10.62 -5.29 -3.22
C TYR A 56 12.10 -5.58 -2.92
N GLY A 57 12.95 -5.17 -3.84
CA GLY A 57 14.38 -5.49 -3.82
C GLY A 57 14.66 -7.00 -3.92
N PHE A 58 13.76 -7.72 -4.63
CA PHE A 58 13.95 -9.13 -4.98
C PHE A 58 14.24 -10.02 -3.76
N GLY A 59 13.38 -9.88 -2.74
CA GLY A 59 13.45 -10.60 -1.47
C GLY A 59 14.16 -9.85 -0.34
N ARG A 60 14.87 -8.76 -0.65
CA ARG A 60 15.64 -8.01 0.36
C ARG A 60 14.72 -7.40 1.44
N ALA A 61 13.62 -6.76 1.04
CA ALA A 61 12.72 -6.13 1.99
C ALA A 61 12.14 -7.14 3.00
N GLU A 62 11.67 -8.31 2.55
CA GLU A 62 11.18 -9.37 3.43
C GLU A 62 12.27 -9.89 4.37
N THR A 63 13.50 -10.04 3.90
CA THR A 63 14.63 -10.46 4.73
C THR A 63 14.92 -9.45 5.85
N ILE A 64 14.88 -8.15 5.55
CA ILE A 64 15.09 -7.09 6.53
C ILE A 64 13.96 -7.07 7.58
N LEU A 65 12.70 -7.15 7.12
CA LEU A 65 11.56 -7.19 8.04
C LEU A 65 11.61 -8.41 8.94
N GLY A 66 11.89 -9.60 8.39
CA GLY A 66 12.03 -10.84 9.15
C GLY A 66 13.10 -10.73 10.24
N LYS A 67 14.28 -10.19 9.89
CA LYS A 67 15.37 -9.93 10.83
C LYS A 67 14.93 -8.98 11.95
N ALA A 68 14.32 -7.86 11.61
CA ALA A 68 13.86 -6.87 12.60
C ALA A 68 12.83 -7.45 13.59
N LEU A 69 11.88 -8.25 13.08
CA LEU A 69 10.84 -8.86 13.92
C LEU A 69 11.42 -9.96 14.83
N LYS A 70 12.39 -10.74 14.33
CA LYS A 70 13.06 -11.79 15.11
C LYS A 70 13.94 -11.19 16.22
N GLU A 71 14.78 -10.20 15.89
CA GLU A 71 15.63 -9.50 16.86
C GLU A 71 14.81 -8.86 17.99
N GLY A 72 13.64 -8.31 17.67
CA GLY A 72 12.76 -7.70 18.66
C GLY A 72 11.79 -8.66 19.39
N GLY A 73 11.70 -9.94 18.97
CA GLY A 73 10.68 -10.87 19.47
C GLY A 73 9.25 -10.37 19.25
N LYS A 74 9.02 -9.63 18.13
CA LYS A 74 7.81 -8.82 17.93
C LYS A 74 6.82 -9.42 16.91
N ARG A 75 7.11 -10.63 16.33
CA ARG A 75 6.24 -11.23 15.29
C ARG A 75 4.77 -11.31 15.68
N SER A 76 4.47 -11.73 16.90
CA SER A 76 3.08 -11.87 17.37
C SER A 76 2.34 -10.55 17.63
N LYS A 77 3.06 -9.42 17.60
CA LYS A 77 2.49 -8.09 17.82
C LYS A 77 2.06 -7.39 16.54
N VAL A 78 2.34 -8.00 15.38
CA VAL A 78 2.15 -7.36 14.08
C VAL A 78 1.39 -8.25 13.11
N LEU A 79 0.74 -7.62 12.15
CA LEU A 79 0.14 -8.21 10.96
C LEU A 79 1.09 -7.98 9.78
N ILE A 80 1.51 -9.05 9.13
CA ILE A 80 2.30 -8.98 7.91
C ILE A 80 1.37 -9.17 6.72
N ALA A 81 1.30 -8.18 5.84
CA ALA A 81 0.65 -8.26 4.55
C ALA A 81 1.73 -8.39 3.48
N THR A 82 2.00 -9.63 3.00
CA THR A 82 2.90 -9.86 1.86
C THR A 82 2.13 -10.32 0.62
N LYS A 83 2.81 -10.51 -0.49
CA LYS A 83 2.16 -10.71 -1.78
C LYS A 83 2.79 -11.86 -2.57
N CYS A 84 2.14 -12.28 -3.66
CA CYS A 84 2.67 -13.23 -4.64
C CYS A 84 2.24 -12.86 -6.06
N GLY A 85 2.75 -13.59 -7.03
CA GLY A 85 2.33 -13.52 -8.42
C GLY A 85 3.16 -12.54 -9.25
N LEU A 86 4.20 -11.94 -8.72
CA LEU A 86 5.20 -11.21 -9.49
C LEU A 86 6.56 -11.93 -9.40
N LEU A 87 6.83 -12.76 -10.37
CA LEU A 87 8.12 -13.43 -10.50
C LEU A 87 9.13 -12.52 -11.21
N TRP A 88 10.40 -12.70 -10.94
CA TRP A 88 11.50 -12.01 -11.61
C TRP A 88 12.57 -12.96 -12.09
N ASN A 89 13.32 -12.56 -13.12
CA ASN A 89 14.48 -13.26 -13.65
C ASN A 89 15.80 -12.64 -13.14
N GLU A 90 16.94 -13.18 -13.60
CA GLU A 90 18.27 -12.67 -13.25
C GLU A 90 18.53 -11.22 -13.69
N LYS A 91 17.79 -10.73 -14.68
CA LYS A 91 17.83 -9.33 -15.15
C LYS A 91 16.86 -8.42 -14.39
N HIS A 92 16.18 -8.94 -13.37
CA HIS A 92 15.15 -8.24 -12.61
C HIS A 92 13.90 -7.83 -13.42
N GLU A 93 13.67 -8.48 -14.58
CA GLU A 93 12.45 -8.32 -15.34
C GLU A 93 11.33 -9.11 -14.69
N THR A 94 10.19 -8.46 -14.45
CA THR A 94 9.05 -9.05 -13.74
C THR A 94 8.01 -9.60 -14.72
N ARG A 95 7.29 -10.65 -14.28
CA ARG A 95 6.13 -11.21 -14.98
C ARG A 95 5.09 -11.69 -13.99
N ASN A 96 3.82 -11.61 -14.38
CA ASN A 96 2.73 -12.16 -13.60
C ASN A 96 2.69 -13.69 -13.71
N ASN A 97 2.43 -14.37 -12.60
CA ASN A 97 2.25 -15.82 -12.57
C ASN A 97 1.49 -16.22 -11.30
N LEU A 98 0.22 -16.59 -11.47
CA LEU A 98 -0.66 -17.04 -10.39
C LEU A 98 -0.93 -18.55 -10.44
N THR A 99 -0.10 -19.33 -11.14
CA THR A 99 -0.21 -20.80 -11.16
C THR A 99 -0.02 -21.35 -9.75
N LYS A 100 -0.72 -22.45 -9.46
CA LYS A 100 -0.61 -23.14 -8.16
C LYS A 100 0.83 -23.43 -7.76
N LYS A 101 1.62 -23.95 -8.70
CA LYS A 101 3.05 -24.24 -8.48
C LYS A 101 3.83 -23.00 -8.04
N SER A 102 3.57 -21.84 -8.66
CA SER A 102 4.22 -20.58 -8.32
C SER A 102 3.85 -20.14 -6.90
N ILE A 103 2.56 -20.06 -6.60
CA ILE A 103 2.05 -19.59 -5.31
C ILE A 103 2.58 -20.45 -4.15
N LEU A 104 2.57 -21.78 -4.30
CA LEU A 104 3.10 -22.70 -3.27
C LEU A 104 4.59 -22.47 -3.01
N LYS A 105 5.37 -22.21 -4.05
CA LYS A 105 6.79 -21.89 -3.92
C LYS A 105 7.01 -20.52 -3.31
N GLU A 106 6.27 -19.50 -3.77
CA GLU A 106 6.43 -18.11 -3.33
C GLU A 106 6.12 -17.95 -1.85
N ILE A 107 5.07 -18.61 -1.32
CA ILE A 107 4.76 -18.54 0.12
C ILE A 107 5.88 -19.14 0.96
N ASP A 108 6.47 -20.28 0.57
CA ASP A 108 7.55 -20.92 1.30
C ASP A 108 8.82 -20.07 1.28
N ASP A 109 9.12 -19.46 0.15
CA ASP A 109 10.23 -18.51 0.01
C ASP A 109 10.01 -17.25 0.88
N SER A 110 8.79 -16.70 0.93
CA SER A 110 8.44 -15.55 1.78
C SER A 110 8.54 -15.88 3.27
N LEU A 111 8.00 -17.02 3.71
CA LEU A 111 8.10 -17.46 5.10
C LEU A 111 9.55 -17.62 5.55
N ARG A 112 10.40 -18.18 4.68
CA ARG A 112 11.85 -18.32 4.95
C ARG A 112 12.54 -16.96 5.09
N ARG A 113 12.26 -15.98 4.20
CA ARG A 113 12.83 -14.63 4.27
C ARG A 113 12.32 -13.86 5.48
N LEU A 114 11.04 -13.96 5.77
CA LEU A 114 10.38 -13.31 6.92
C LEU A 114 10.70 -14.00 8.26
N GLN A 115 11.33 -15.18 8.23
CA GLN A 115 11.68 -15.99 9.42
C GLN A 115 10.47 -16.25 10.34
N THR A 116 9.35 -16.65 9.74
CA THR A 116 8.06 -16.93 10.41
C THR A 116 7.37 -18.12 9.77
N ASP A 117 6.47 -18.78 10.51
CA ASP A 117 5.72 -19.93 10.02
C ASP A 117 4.41 -19.54 9.31
N TYR A 118 4.00 -18.27 9.45
CA TYR A 118 2.77 -17.76 8.83
C TYR A 118 2.88 -16.28 8.49
N VAL A 119 2.06 -15.84 7.52
CA VAL A 119 1.74 -14.44 7.27
C VAL A 119 0.26 -14.17 7.53
N ASP A 120 -0.08 -12.94 7.83
CA ASP A 120 -1.45 -12.60 8.22
C ASP A 120 -2.32 -12.39 6.98
N ILE A 121 -1.92 -11.49 6.08
CA ILE A 121 -2.64 -11.21 4.84
C ILE A 121 -1.74 -11.59 3.66
N TYR A 122 -2.18 -12.55 2.86
CA TYR A 122 -1.47 -12.95 1.63
C TYR A 122 -2.24 -12.45 0.42
N GLN A 123 -1.60 -11.61 -0.38
CA GLN A 123 -2.26 -10.89 -1.45
C GLN A 123 -1.78 -11.35 -2.82
N LEU A 124 -2.70 -11.55 -3.76
CA LEU A 124 -2.34 -11.59 -5.17
C LEU A 124 -1.98 -10.18 -5.59
N HIS A 125 -0.73 -9.96 -6.05
CA HIS A 125 -0.16 -8.60 -6.24
C HIS A 125 -0.75 -7.89 -7.46
N TRP A 126 -0.91 -8.64 -8.57
CA TRP A 126 -1.51 -8.21 -9.82
C TRP A 126 -2.26 -9.38 -10.45
N PRO A 127 -3.28 -9.13 -11.28
CA PRO A 127 -3.96 -10.19 -12.01
C PRO A 127 -3.02 -10.91 -12.99
N ASP A 128 -3.24 -12.21 -13.16
CA ASP A 128 -2.64 -13.01 -14.23
C ASP A 128 -3.76 -13.69 -15.02
N TYR A 129 -4.08 -13.12 -16.15
CA TYR A 129 -5.16 -13.61 -17.03
C TYR A 129 -4.79 -14.89 -17.80
N ASN A 130 -3.54 -15.37 -17.69
CA ASN A 130 -3.11 -16.63 -18.30
C ASN A 130 -3.34 -17.83 -17.38
N THR A 131 -3.60 -17.59 -16.10
CA THR A 131 -3.86 -18.66 -15.12
C THR A 131 -5.35 -18.74 -14.79
N PRO A 132 -6.00 -19.91 -14.91
CA PRO A 132 -7.38 -20.09 -14.46
C PRO A 132 -7.54 -19.73 -12.97
N ILE A 133 -8.64 -19.03 -12.65
CA ILE A 133 -8.91 -18.58 -11.26
C ILE A 133 -8.99 -19.78 -10.31
N GLU A 134 -9.58 -20.89 -10.76
CA GLU A 134 -9.73 -22.13 -10.01
C GLU A 134 -8.37 -22.69 -9.55
N GLU A 135 -7.36 -22.62 -10.40
CA GLU A 135 -6.01 -23.06 -10.05
C GLU A 135 -5.41 -22.18 -8.96
N THR A 136 -5.54 -20.86 -9.09
CA THR A 136 -5.11 -19.89 -8.09
C THR A 136 -5.82 -20.08 -6.76
N VAL A 137 -7.16 -20.25 -6.78
CA VAL A 137 -7.97 -20.50 -5.58
C VAL A 137 -7.54 -21.80 -4.90
N SER A 138 -7.33 -22.88 -5.66
CA SER A 138 -6.86 -24.16 -5.11
C SER A 138 -5.51 -24.02 -4.37
N ALA A 139 -4.61 -23.16 -4.84
CA ALA A 139 -3.36 -22.88 -4.13
C ALA A 139 -3.61 -22.12 -2.82
N LEU A 140 -4.46 -21.09 -2.86
CA LEU A 140 -4.78 -20.27 -1.67
C LEU A 140 -5.45 -21.09 -0.58
N GLU A 141 -6.38 -21.99 -0.95
CA GLU A 141 -7.04 -22.91 0.00
C GLU A 141 -6.03 -23.87 0.65
N GLU A 142 -5.11 -24.44 -0.16
CA GLU A 142 -4.08 -25.34 0.35
C GLU A 142 -3.18 -24.69 1.37
N ILE A 143 -2.65 -23.49 1.08
CA ILE A 143 -1.76 -22.78 2.00
C ILE A 143 -2.50 -22.23 3.22
N LYS A 144 -3.78 -21.88 3.09
CA LYS A 144 -4.65 -21.47 4.21
C LYS A 144 -4.94 -22.66 5.12
N LYS A 145 -5.26 -23.82 4.56
CA LYS A 145 -5.46 -25.07 5.31
C LYS A 145 -4.18 -25.53 6.03
N ALA A 146 -3.02 -25.30 5.42
CA ALA A 146 -1.71 -25.58 6.03
C ALA A 146 -1.34 -24.59 7.14
N GLY A 147 -2.14 -23.53 7.39
CA GLY A 147 -1.88 -22.51 8.39
C GLY A 147 -0.78 -21.51 8.02
N LYS A 148 -0.32 -21.53 6.76
CA LYS A 148 0.73 -20.60 6.27
C LYS A 148 0.22 -19.17 6.08
N ILE A 149 -1.09 -19.00 5.85
CA ILE A 149 -1.75 -17.70 5.71
C ILE A 149 -3.03 -17.67 6.55
N ARG A 150 -3.41 -16.49 7.04
CA ARG A 150 -4.67 -16.29 7.78
C ARG A 150 -5.78 -15.75 6.88
N TYR A 151 -5.47 -14.71 6.12
CA TYR A 151 -6.39 -13.93 5.31
C TYR A 151 -5.90 -13.85 3.87
N VAL A 152 -6.85 -13.82 2.93
CA VAL A 152 -6.58 -13.63 1.48
C VAL A 152 -6.90 -12.21 1.09
N GLY A 153 -6.01 -11.58 0.33
CA GLY A 153 -6.20 -10.26 -0.25
C GLY A 153 -5.98 -10.24 -1.76
N LEU A 154 -6.55 -9.23 -2.40
CA LEU A 154 -6.34 -8.94 -3.82
C LEU A 154 -5.79 -7.50 -3.97
N SER A 155 -4.82 -7.32 -4.85
CA SER A 155 -4.25 -6.00 -5.14
C SER A 155 -4.33 -5.73 -6.64
N ASN A 156 -4.88 -4.56 -7.03
CA ASN A 156 -4.98 -4.12 -8.43
C ASN A 156 -5.89 -4.97 -9.33
N PHE A 157 -6.92 -5.60 -8.77
CA PHE A 157 -7.88 -6.39 -9.52
C PHE A 157 -9.11 -5.55 -9.91
N ALA A 158 -9.60 -5.77 -11.14
CA ALA A 158 -10.91 -5.27 -11.58
C ALA A 158 -12.04 -5.86 -10.72
N GLN A 159 -13.09 -5.08 -10.44
CA GLN A 159 -14.17 -5.53 -9.53
C GLN A 159 -14.85 -6.81 -10.01
N LYS A 160 -15.05 -6.97 -11.33
CA LYS A 160 -15.58 -8.21 -11.93
C LYS A 160 -14.75 -9.45 -11.58
N ASP A 161 -13.43 -9.30 -11.44
CA ASP A 161 -12.54 -10.41 -11.10
C ASP A 161 -12.53 -10.66 -9.59
N VAL A 162 -12.60 -9.58 -8.77
CA VAL A 162 -12.83 -9.71 -7.32
C VAL A 162 -14.10 -10.49 -7.04
N GLU A 163 -15.22 -10.22 -7.72
CA GLU A 163 -16.49 -10.96 -7.58
C GLU A 163 -16.35 -12.43 -7.93
N LYS A 164 -15.60 -12.76 -8.99
CA LYS A 164 -15.31 -14.16 -9.34
C LYS A 164 -14.52 -14.88 -8.23
N PHE A 165 -13.47 -14.26 -7.70
CA PHE A 165 -12.74 -14.81 -6.57
C PHE A 165 -13.65 -15.00 -5.35
N MET A 166 -14.48 -14.01 -5.02
CA MET A 166 -15.42 -14.09 -3.88
C MET A 166 -16.47 -15.19 -4.02
N SER A 167 -16.80 -15.62 -5.24
CA SER A 167 -17.70 -16.77 -5.45
C SER A 167 -17.07 -18.12 -5.09
N MET A 168 -15.74 -18.18 -4.93
CA MET A 168 -14.97 -19.40 -4.72
C MET A 168 -14.25 -19.43 -3.37
N ILE A 169 -13.72 -18.30 -2.93
CA ILE A 169 -12.95 -18.17 -1.69
C ILE A 169 -13.27 -16.85 -0.99
N GLU A 170 -13.15 -16.82 0.33
CA GLU A 170 -13.32 -15.59 1.10
C GLU A 170 -12.17 -14.63 0.83
N ILE A 171 -12.49 -13.42 0.35
CA ILE A 171 -11.56 -12.31 0.19
C ILE A 171 -11.71 -11.36 1.37
N ASN A 172 -10.61 -11.16 2.11
CA ASN A 172 -10.59 -10.43 3.37
C ASN A 172 -10.09 -8.99 3.21
N ALA A 173 -9.26 -8.71 2.19
CA ALA A 173 -8.67 -7.40 1.97
C ALA A 173 -8.57 -7.05 0.49
N GLN A 174 -8.66 -5.75 0.17
CA GLN A 174 -8.31 -5.19 -1.12
C GLN A 174 -7.25 -4.10 -0.95
N GLN A 175 -6.28 -4.07 -1.87
CA GLN A 175 -5.23 -3.06 -1.92
C GLN A 175 -5.21 -2.40 -3.29
N SER A 176 -5.37 -1.06 -3.34
CA SER A 176 -5.43 -0.31 -4.60
C SER A 176 -4.76 1.05 -4.45
N LEU A 177 -4.39 1.65 -5.59
CA LEU A 177 -3.90 3.03 -5.63
C LEU A 177 -4.99 3.99 -5.19
N TYR A 178 -4.73 4.79 -4.16
CA TYR A 178 -5.66 5.82 -3.73
C TYR A 178 -4.98 6.91 -2.93
N ASN A 179 -5.15 8.15 -3.38
CA ASN A 179 -4.74 9.36 -2.69
C ASN A 179 -5.58 10.56 -3.18
N MET A 180 -5.37 11.74 -2.62
CA MET A 180 -6.16 12.93 -2.92
C MET A 180 -6.19 13.30 -4.42
N LEU A 181 -5.15 13.00 -5.19
CA LEU A 181 -4.99 13.37 -6.60
C LEU A 181 -5.09 12.18 -7.56
N GLU A 182 -5.10 10.95 -7.06
CA GLU A 182 -5.27 9.71 -7.82
C GLU A 182 -6.44 8.92 -7.23
N ARG A 183 -7.68 9.38 -7.51
CA ARG A 183 -8.91 8.83 -6.93
C ARG A 183 -9.50 7.71 -7.80
N ASN A 184 -9.59 7.94 -9.11
CA ASN A 184 -10.09 7.00 -10.13
C ASN A 184 -9.19 7.00 -11.36
N THR A 185 -7.88 7.00 -11.16
CA THR A 185 -6.89 7.06 -12.24
C THR A 185 -6.87 5.79 -13.09
N ASP A 186 -6.48 5.92 -14.37
CA ASP A 186 -6.41 4.83 -15.34
C ASP A 186 -5.07 4.07 -15.32
N SER A 187 -4.09 4.55 -14.56
CA SER A 187 -2.76 3.92 -14.57
C SER A 187 -1.99 4.11 -13.26
N TYR A 188 -1.12 3.16 -12.96
CA TYR A 188 -0.04 3.29 -11.99
C TYR A 188 1.29 3.16 -12.74
N HIS A 189 2.12 4.21 -12.74
CA HIS A 189 3.24 4.36 -13.68
C HIS A 189 2.75 4.18 -15.14
N ASN A 190 3.28 3.18 -15.84
CA ASN A 190 2.85 2.82 -17.21
C ASN A 190 1.94 1.58 -17.22
N ILE A 191 1.47 1.11 -16.07
CA ILE A 191 0.63 -0.07 -15.96
C ILE A 191 -0.83 0.37 -15.95
N PRO A 192 -1.68 -0.08 -16.89
CA PRO A 192 -3.12 0.20 -16.87
C PRO A 192 -3.79 -0.36 -15.62
N LEU A 193 -4.78 0.35 -15.09
CA LEU A 193 -5.63 -0.07 -14.00
C LEU A 193 -7.05 -0.29 -14.50
N ASP A 194 -7.55 -1.51 -14.36
CA ASP A 194 -8.89 -1.92 -14.80
C ASP A 194 -9.93 -1.75 -13.66
N TYR A 195 -9.72 -0.77 -12.77
CA TYR A 195 -10.63 -0.43 -11.67
C TYR A 195 -10.62 1.08 -11.40
N LYS A 196 -11.68 1.56 -10.77
CA LYS A 196 -11.82 2.91 -10.25
C LYS A 196 -11.94 2.85 -8.72
N THR A 197 -10.91 3.30 -8.01
CA THR A 197 -10.83 3.07 -6.56
C THR A 197 -12.01 3.68 -5.83
N GLU A 198 -12.31 4.95 -6.07
CA GLU A 198 -13.37 5.64 -5.35
C GLU A 198 -14.77 5.20 -5.79
N ASP A 199 -14.97 4.96 -7.09
CA ASP A 199 -16.28 4.65 -7.63
C ASP A 199 -16.65 3.16 -7.56
N GLU A 200 -15.65 2.25 -7.51
CA GLU A 200 -15.88 0.80 -7.56
C GLU A 200 -15.34 0.08 -6.32
N VAL A 201 -14.05 0.32 -5.96
CA VAL A 201 -13.41 -0.45 -4.89
C VAL A 201 -13.97 -0.08 -3.51
N LEU A 202 -14.10 1.22 -3.20
CA LEU A 202 -14.61 1.66 -1.89
C LEU A 202 -16.03 1.14 -1.62
N PRO A 203 -17.00 1.28 -2.55
CA PRO A 203 -18.33 0.68 -2.35
C PRO A 203 -18.29 -0.83 -2.14
N MET A 204 -17.43 -1.55 -2.87
CA MET A 204 -17.30 -3.00 -2.75
C MET A 204 -16.75 -3.41 -1.39
N VAL A 205 -15.65 -2.82 -0.92
CA VAL A 205 -15.07 -3.16 0.39
C VAL A 205 -16.04 -2.87 1.53
N LYS A 206 -16.80 -1.76 1.44
CA LYS A 206 -17.85 -1.43 2.40
C LYS A 206 -18.97 -2.48 2.40
N LYS A 207 -19.50 -2.81 1.22
CA LYS A 207 -20.58 -3.80 1.05
C LYS A 207 -20.20 -5.17 1.62
N HIS A 208 -18.94 -5.59 1.46
CA HIS A 208 -18.48 -6.93 1.85
C HIS A 208 -17.70 -6.97 3.17
N GLY A 209 -17.55 -5.84 3.86
CA GLY A 209 -16.84 -5.76 5.15
C GLY A 209 -15.36 -6.13 5.05
N GLN A 210 -14.73 -5.87 3.90
CA GLN A 210 -13.32 -6.16 3.63
C GLN A 210 -12.42 -5.03 4.17
N ALA A 211 -11.17 -5.33 4.46
CA ALA A 211 -10.16 -4.31 4.72
C ALA A 211 -9.76 -3.62 3.41
N PHE A 212 -9.66 -2.30 3.42
CA PHE A 212 -9.09 -1.53 2.33
C PHE A 212 -7.74 -0.92 2.74
N LEU A 213 -6.72 -1.19 1.93
CA LEU A 213 -5.32 -0.84 2.18
C LEU A 213 -4.79 0.06 1.05
N PRO A 214 -5.10 1.37 1.02
CA PRO A 214 -4.60 2.25 -0.03
C PRO A 214 -3.08 2.36 -0.02
N TYR A 215 -2.45 2.18 -1.19
CA TYR A 215 -1.03 2.44 -1.37
C TYR A 215 -0.77 3.77 -2.09
N SER A 216 0.49 4.25 -2.07
CA SER A 216 0.89 5.57 -2.58
C SER A 216 0.11 6.76 -1.99
N PRO A 217 -0.17 6.81 -0.68
CA PRO A 217 -1.06 7.80 -0.08
C PRO A 217 -0.57 9.25 -0.24
N LEU A 218 0.73 9.42 -0.45
CA LEU A 218 1.38 10.72 -0.64
C LEU A 218 1.84 10.95 -2.09
N PHE A 219 1.29 10.20 -3.06
CA PHE A 219 1.65 10.31 -4.47
C PHE A 219 3.17 10.33 -4.68
N GLN A 220 3.86 9.29 -4.20
CA GLN A 220 5.34 9.19 -4.24
C GLN A 220 6.06 10.41 -3.64
N GLY A 221 5.43 11.09 -2.70
CA GLY A 221 5.94 12.27 -2.01
C GLY A 221 5.48 13.61 -2.57
N LEU A 222 4.73 13.65 -3.69
CA LEU A 222 4.20 14.89 -4.27
C LEU A 222 3.33 15.66 -3.27
N LEU A 223 2.51 14.95 -2.47
CA LEU A 223 1.67 15.52 -1.41
C LEU A 223 2.43 15.82 -0.09
N THR A 224 3.76 15.99 -0.15
CA THR A 224 4.56 16.40 1.03
C THR A 224 4.93 17.87 1.03
N GLY A 225 4.61 18.62 -0.04
CA GLY A 225 5.02 20.02 -0.20
C GLY A 225 6.52 20.23 -0.42
N LYS A 226 7.28 19.19 -0.75
CA LYS A 226 8.74 19.28 -0.94
C LYS A 226 9.18 19.45 -2.38
N PHE A 227 8.28 19.27 -3.34
CA PHE A 227 8.59 19.34 -4.75
C PHE A 227 8.49 20.75 -5.28
N LYS A 228 9.36 21.07 -6.28
CA LYS A 228 9.36 22.34 -7.00
C LYS A 228 8.67 22.16 -8.36
N ALA A 229 8.24 23.26 -8.94
CA ALA A 229 7.58 23.30 -10.24
C ALA A 229 8.35 22.62 -11.39
N SER A 230 9.65 22.39 -11.25
CA SER A 230 10.49 21.78 -12.30
C SER A 230 10.33 20.25 -12.41
N GLY A 231 9.84 19.56 -11.38
CA GLY A 231 9.61 18.10 -11.42
C GLY A 231 10.83 17.25 -11.83
N ASN A 232 12.04 17.73 -11.62
CA ASN A 232 13.24 17.06 -12.11
C ASN A 232 13.70 16.00 -11.10
N PHE A 233 13.49 14.73 -11.44
CA PHE A 233 14.06 13.58 -10.74
C PHE A 233 15.32 13.11 -11.48
N THR A 234 16.32 12.63 -10.75
CA THR A 234 17.51 12.01 -11.36
C THR A 234 17.14 10.68 -11.99
N GLU A 235 17.85 10.24 -13.01
CA GLU A 235 17.60 8.96 -13.69
C GLU A 235 17.63 7.74 -12.75
N LYS A 236 18.32 7.84 -11.62
CA LYS A 236 18.38 6.80 -10.59
C LYS A 236 17.15 6.78 -9.68
N ASP A 237 16.32 7.81 -9.71
CA ASP A 237 15.13 7.90 -8.89
C ASP A 237 13.95 7.26 -9.65
N ILE A 238 13.32 6.24 -9.07
CA ILE A 238 12.21 5.52 -9.70
C ILE A 238 11.04 6.44 -10.11
N ARG A 239 10.90 7.61 -9.47
CA ARG A 239 9.92 8.63 -9.85
C ARG A 239 10.16 9.20 -11.24
N SER A 240 11.43 9.13 -11.72
CA SER A 240 11.78 9.53 -13.08
C SER A 240 11.10 8.66 -14.15
N GLU A 241 10.61 7.47 -13.80
CA GLU A 241 9.89 6.56 -14.70
C GLU A 241 8.37 6.80 -14.69
N ASN A 242 7.84 7.55 -13.70
CA ASN A 242 6.41 7.80 -13.62
C ASN A 242 6.00 8.92 -14.60
N PRO A 243 5.16 8.65 -15.63
CA PRO A 243 4.74 9.66 -16.60
C PRO A 243 3.92 10.80 -15.96
N LYS A 244 3.24 10.55 -14.85
CA LYS A 244 2.48 11.56 -14.11
C LYS A 244 3.36 12.60 -13.42
N LEU A 245 4.65 12.28 -13.25
CA LEU A 245 5.63 13.17 -12.65
C LEU A 245 6.53 13.85 -13.70
N LYS A 246 6.05 13.95 -14.96
CA LYS A 246 6.77 14.56 -16.10
C LYS A 246 5.85 15.46 -16.94
N GLY A 247 6.46 16.44 -17.58
CA GLY A 247 5.82 17.26 -18.62
C GLY A 247 4.53 17.95 -18.18
N ASP A 248 3.54 18.00 -19.07
CA ASP A 248 2.29 18.72 -18.82
C ASP A 248 1.39 18.03 -17.80
N LEU A 249 1.47 16.70 -17.70
CA LEU A 249 0.70 15.96 -16.69
C LEU A 249 1.20 16.30 -15.27
N TYR A 250 2.53 16.40 -15.09
CA TYR A 250 3.11 16.88 -13.84
C TYR A 250 2.62 18.28 -13.47
N LYS A 251 2.61 19.22 -14.44
CA LYS A 251 2.13 20.60 -14.21
C LYS A 251 0.70 20.60 -13.67
N LYS A 252 -0.19 19.83 -14.27
CA LYS A 252 -1.58 19.71 -13.82
C LYS A 252 -1.68 19.20 -12.38
N TYR A 253 -1.00 18.10 -12.04
CA TYR A 253 -0.97 17.60 -10.67
C TYR A 253 -0.35 18.60 -9.70
N TYR A 254 0.70 19.30 -10.14
CA TYR A 254 1.38 20.31 -9.32
C TYR A 254 0.51 21.53 -9.03
N GLU A 255 -0.38 21.94 -9.95
CA GLU A 255 -1.40 22.97 -9.68
C GLU A 255 -2.32 22.55 -8.53
N GLY A 256 -2.73 21.30 -8.48
CA GLY A 256 -3.49 20.73 -7.35
C GLY A 256 -2.71 20.76 -6.03
N VAL A 257 -1.41 20.41 -6.10
CA VAL A 257 -0.53 20.52 -4.92
C VAL A 257 -0.43 21.95 -4.42
N ILE A 258 -0.23 22.94 -5.30
CA ILE A 258 -0.17 24.37 -4.91
C ILE A 258 -1.47 24.82 -4.24
N ALA A 259 -2.62 24.39 -4.75
CA ALA A 259 -3.91 24.71 -4.15
C ALA A 259 -4.04 24.09 -2.75
N LEU A 260 -3.62 22.84 -2.60
CA LEU A 260 -3.60 22.13 -1.31
C LEU A 260 -2.56 22.72 -0.34
N GLU A 261 -1.40 23.19 -0.81
CA GLU A 261 -0.41 23.87 0.03
C GLU A 261 -0.95 25.18 0.58
N LYS A 262 -1.58 26.00 -0.26
CA LYS A 262 -2.24 27.24 0.19
C LYS A 262 -3.32 26.96 1.25
N TYR A 263 -4.06 25.87 1.07
CA TYR A 263 -5.03 25.42 2.05
C TYR A 263 -4.35 25.00 3.35
N ALA A 264 -3.29 24.19 3.26
CA ALA A 264 -2.50 23.70 4.39
C ALA A 264 -1.90 24.86 5.23
N ASP A 265 -1.33 25.85 4.55
CA ASP A 265 -0.78 27.05 5.20
C ASP A 265 -1.88 27.83 5.95
N ARG A 266 -3.08 27.95 5.37
CA ARG A 266 -4.21 28.67 5.97
C ARG A 266 -4.70 28.02 7.26
N ILE A 267 -4.76 26.68 7.31
CA ILE A 267 -5.18 25.95 8.50
C ILE A 267 -4.02 25.62 9.46
N GLY A 268 -2.78 25.99 9.08
CA GLY A 268 -1.57 25.78 9.90
C GLY A 268 -1.21 24.29 10.10
N ARG A 269 -1.48 23.45 9.09
CA ARG A 269 -1.21 22.00 9.14
C ARG A 269 -0.33 21.56 7.97
N PRO A 270 0.63 20.61 8.16
CA PRO A 270 1.44 20.09 7.08
C PRO A 270 0.62 19.33 6.02
N LEU A 271 0.86 19.55 4.73
CA LEU A 271 0.12 18.92 3.65
C LEU A 271 0.14 17.38 3.72
N ASN A 272 1.27 16.77 4.07
CA ASN A 272 1.34 15.31 4.21
C ASN A 272 0.42 14.77 5.32
N GLU A 273 0.24 15.52 6.41
CA GLU A 273 -0.68 15.12 7.47
C GLU A 273 -2.14 15.29 7.04
N ILE A 274 -2.45 16.37 6.30
CA ILE A 274 -3.79 16.58 5.70
C ILE A 274 -4.11 15.42 4.75
N ALA A 275 -3.19 15.03 3.88
CA ALA A 275 -3.40 13.96 2.92
C ALA A 275 -3.66 12.60 3.60
N LEU A 276 -2.89 12.26 4.63
CA LEU A 276 -3.11 11.04 5.39
C LEU A 276 -4.39 11.10 6.24
N ASN A 277 -4.71 12.25 6.81
CA ASN A 277 -5.91 12.45 7.61
C ASN A 277 -7.18 12.34 6.74
N TRP A 278 -7.18 12.96 5.56
CA TRP A 278 -8.27 12.83 4.58
C TRP A 278 -8.56 11.37 4.22
N LEU A 279 -7.51 10.56 3.95
CA LEU A 279 -7.66 9.12 3.72
C LEU A 279 -8.21 8.39 4.94
N ARG A 280 -7.65 8.68 6.12
CA ARG A 280 -8.01 8.01 7.38
C ARG A 280 -9.47 8.21 7.76
N GLN A 281 -10.02 9.39 7.48
CA GLN A 281 -11.40 9.72 7.82
C GLN A 281 -12.44 9.12 6.87
N LYS A 282 -12.01 8.53 5.74
CA LYS A 282 -12.93 7.72 4.92
C LYS A 282 -13.23 6.41 5.64
N GLU A 283 -14.53 6.10 5.79
CA GLU A 283 -15.02 4.92 6.52
C GLU A 283 -14.43 3.63 5.96
N GLU A 284 -14.32 3.54 4.64
CA GLU A 284 -13.85 2.37 3.90
C GLU A 284 -12.36 2.10 4.08
N VAL A 285 -11.56 3.13 4.36
CA VAL A 285 -10.10 2.99 4.51
C VAL A 285 -9.77 2.37 5.85
N THR A 286 -9.17 1.19 5.83
CA THR A 286 -8.80 0.48 7.05
C THR A 286 -7.41 0.90 7.54
N SER A 287 -6.40 0.81 6.69
CA SER A 287 -5.01 1.14 7.04
C SER A 287 -4.28 1.71 5.84
N ILE A 288 -3.76 2.90 5.98
CA ILE A 288 -3.04 3.62 4.93
C ILE A 288 -1.61 3.09 4.86
N ILE A 289 -1.21 2.56 3.71
CA ILE A 289 0.15 2.04 3.52
C ILE A 289 1.10 3.20 3.26
N ALA A 290 1.67 3.74 4.33
CA ALA A 290 2.58 4.88 4.29
C ALA A 290 4.03 4.44 4.48
N GLY A 291 4.88 4.67 3.47
CA GLY A 291 6.32 4.44 3.56
C GLY A 291 7.03 5.50 4.41
N ALA A 292 8.15 5.12 5.03
CA ALA A 292 9.04 6.04 5.72
C ALA A 292 10.49 5.62 5.50
N SER A 293 11.38 6.56 5.15
CA SER A 293 12.84 6.35 5.03
C SER A 293 13.62 6.88 6.23
N SER A 294 12.94 7.49 7.20
CA SER A 294 13.49 7.97 8.46
C SER A 294 12.44 7.92 9.59
N ILE A 295 12.93 7.89 10.83
CA ILE A 295 12.06 7.94 12.02
C ILE A 295 11.23 9.24 12.01
N ASN A 296 11.80 10.37 11.64
CA ASN A 296 11.06 11.64 11.53
C ASN A 296 9.89 11.55 10.53
N GLN A 297 10.06 10.88 9.36
CA GLN A 297 8.95 10.67 8.44
C GLN A 297 7.89 9.75 9.03
N LEU A 298 8.30 8.68 9.71
CA LEU A 298 7.39 7.78 10.41
C LEU A 298 6.56 8.53 11.45
N GLU A 299 7.19 9.34 12.29
CA GLU A 299 6.53 10.15 13.34
C GLU A 299 5.53 11.14 12.73
N LYS A 300 5.88 11.81 11.63
CA LYS A 300 4.94 12.69 10.90
C LYS A 300 3.75 11.92 10.34
N ASN A 301 3.95 10.73 9.79
CA ASN A 301 2.84 9.89 9.32
C ASN A 301 1.91 9.52 10.51
N ILE A 302 2.48 9.15 11.66
CA ILE A 302 1.72 8.82 12.87
C ILE A 302 1.00 10.04 13.42
N HIS A 303 1.61 11.23 13.38
CA HIS A 303 1.02 12.47 13.89
C HIS A 303 -0.28 12.83 13.17
N SER A 304 -0.45 12.44 11.90
CA SER A 304 -1.71 12.61 11.18
C SER A 304 -2.91 11.90 11.84
N THR A 305 -2.68 10.97 12.79
CA THR A 305 -3.73 10.26 13.52
C THR A 305 -4.11 10.92 14.86
N THR A 306 -3.51 12.06 15.19
CA THR A 306 -3.72 12.72 16.49
C THR A 306 -4.76 13.84 16.46
N TRP A 307 -5.28 14.16 15.28
CA TRP A 307 -6.26 15.22 15.04
C TRP A 307 -7.17 14.86 13.86
N ASP A 308 -8.31 15.52 13.75
CA ASP A 308 -9.29 15.28 12.68
C ASP A 308 -9.49 16.57 11.86
N LEU A 309 -9.72 16.40 10.56
CA LEU A 309 -10.30 17.44 9.71
C LEU A 309 -11.78 17.59 10.07
N THR A 310 -12.28 18.83 10.16
CA THR A 310 -13.73 19.08 10.33
C THR A 310 -14.49 18.75 9.05
N ASP A 311 -15.81 18.63 9.15
CA ASP A 311 -16.67 18.40 7.98
C ASP A 311 -16.57 19.54 6.95
N GLU A 312 -16.38 20.77 7.39
CA GLU A 312 -16.18 21.95 6.55
C GLU A 312 -14.83 21.86 5.83
N GLU A 313 -13.78 21.50 6.54
CA GLU A 313 -12.45 21.31 5.98
C GLU A 313 -12.41 20.17 4.95
N LEU A 314 -13.10 19.05 5.22
CA LEU A 314 -13.24 17.95 4.28
C LEU A 314 -13.97 18.39 3.01
N LYS A 315 -15.07 19.15 3.11
CA LYS A 315 -15.81 19.68 1.94
C LYS A 315 -14.96 20.63 1.11
N GLU A 316 -14.17 21.47 1.74
CA GLU A 316 -13.29 22.39 1.03
C GLU A 316 -12.17 21.65 0.31
N ILE A 317 -11.54 20.67 0.97
CA ILE A 317 -10.55 19.80 0.35
C ILE A 317 -11.15 19.07 -0.85
N GLU A 318 -12.35 18.46 -0.71
CA GLU A 318 -13.03 17.78 -1.82
C GLU A 318 -13.25 18.73 -3.01
N SER A 319 -13.62 19.99 -2.78
CA SER A 319 -13.75 20.99 -3.85
C SER A 319 -12.43 21.28 -4.56
N ILE A 320 -11.32 21.30 -3.83
CA ILE A 320 -9.97 21.52 -4.41
C ILE A 320 -9.54 20.33 -5.27
N ILE A 321 -9.82 19.10 -4.83
CA ILE A 321 -9.33 17.88 -5.50
C ILE A 321 -10.31 17.30 -6.53
N GLU A 322 -11.54 17.78 -6.61
CA GLU A 322 -12.54 17.28 -7.57
C GLU A 322 -12.07 17.29 -9.02
N PRO A 323 -11.37 18.34 -9.53
CA PRO A 323 -10.84 18.33 -10.90
C PRO A 323 -9.87 17.19 -11.22
N TYR A 324 -9.30 16.53 -10.21
CA TYR A 324 -8.30 15.46 -10.34
C TYR A 324 -8.90 14.06 -10.20
N LYS A 325 -10.21 13.95 -9.99
CA LYS A 325 -10.88 12.67 -9.69
C LYS A 325 -10.63 11.57 -10.73
N TYR A 326 -10.53 11.94 -11.99
CA TYR A 326 -10.38 11.01 -13.13
C TYR A 326 -9.09 11.28 -13.95
N MET A 327 -8.07 11.81 -13.32
CA MET A 327 -6.77 12.04 -13.96
C MET A 327 -5.84 10.84 -13.87
#